data_f7cba2f4df865c4958390d3fa0e1e301
#
_entry.id   f7cba2f4df865c4958390d3fa0e1e301
#
_cell.length_a   1.000
_cell.length_b   1.000
_cell.length_c   1.000
_cell.angle_alpha   90.00
_cell.angle_beta   90.00
_cell.angle_gamma   90.00
#
_symmetry.space_group_name_H-M   'P 1'
#
loop_
_entity.id
_entity.type
_entity.pdbx_description
1 polymer ?
#
loop_
_entity_poly.entity_id
_entity_poly.type
_entity_poly.pdbx_seq_one_letter_code
_entity_poly.pdbx_strand_id
1 'polypeptide(L)'
;MTGESSSETRSVTVSRVIEAPPERVYDAFLDPEMFASWYPPTGYTAEVHHLEPEVGGTYRMTFYGDADELADFEQSFGGTYRELSRGERIVYTDAFESDEPTMAGEMTVTITFVEVPDGTEVTVHQEGIPEAIPPSDANAGWTDSLGTLAEIVEDVDA
;
A
#
# COMPACT_ATOMS: atom_id res chain seq x y z
N MET A 1 15.88 -14.31 -24.59
CA MET A 1 16.17 -13.98 -23.60
C MET A 1 15.44 -12.96 -22.93
N THR A 2 14.62 -12.42 -23.40
CA THR A 2 13.95 -11.35 -22.77
C THR A 2 12.77 -11.78 -21.98
N GLY A 3 12.32 -13.03 -22.12
CA GLY A 3 11.12 -13.44 -21.42
C GLY A 3 11.25 -13.36 -19.91
N GLU A 4 12.39 -13.70 -19.41
CA GLU A 4 12.55 -13.69 -17.98
C GLU A 4 12.62 -12.28 -17.44
N SER A 5 13.13 -11.34 -18.22
CA SER A 5 13.13 -9.99 -17.68
C SER A 5 11.74 -9.44 -17.59
N SER A 6 10.80 -9.88 -18.43
CA SER A 6 9.46 -9.31 -18.30
C SER A 6 8.79 -9.71 -16.98
N SER A 7 9.05 -10.89 -16.44
CA SER A 7 8.45 -11.19 -15.15
C SER A 7 9.08 -10.38 -14.03
N GLU A 8 10.34 -9.99 -14.18
CA GLU A 8 10.98 -9.16 -13.18
C GLU A 8 10.54 -7.72 -13.26
N THR A 9 9.93 -7.32 -14.36
CA THR A 9 9.50 -5.94 -14.50
C THR A 9 8.08 -5.69 -13.99
N ARG A 10 7.44 -6.69 -13.40
CA ARG A 10 6.14 -6.47 -12.82
C ARG A 10 6.31 -5.82 -11.46
N SER A 11 6.73 -4.55 -11.50
CA SER A 11 6.93 -3.75 -10.30
C SER A 11 6.63 -2.30 -10.62
N VAL A 12 6.37 -1.53 -9.59
CA VAL A 12 6.14 -0.08 -9.72
C VAL A 12 6.86 0.62 -8.59
N THR A 13 7.22 1.88 -8.82
CA THR A 13 7.77 2.74 -7.80
C THR A 13 7.04 4.07 -7.87
N VAL A 14 6.48 4.50 -6.73
CA VAL A 14 5.72 5.74 -6.64
C VAL A 14 6.29 6.55 -5.48
N SER A 15 6.51 7.84 -5.68
CA SER A 15 7.04 8.72 -4.64
C SER A 15 6.17 9.95 -4.50
N ARG A 16 6.13 10.49 -3.29
CA ARG A 16 5.42 11.74 -3.02
C ARG A 16 6.03 12.42 -1.81
N VAL A 17 6.13 13.74 -1.85
CA VAL A 17 6.54 14.52 -0.68
C VAL A 17 5.28 14.89 0.09
N ILE A 18 5.28 14.57 1.38
CA ILE A 18 4.16 14.82 2.29
C ILE A 18 4.65 15.79 3.36
N GLU A 19 3.89 16.85 3.62
CA GLU A 19 4.28 17.91 4.55
C GLU A 19 3.99 17.49 5.98
N ALA A 20 4.69 16.50 6.46
CA ALA A 20 4.57 15.99 7.82
C ALA A 20 5.87 15.27 8.19
N PRO A 21 6.19 15.15 9.49
CA PRO A 21 7.42 14.45 9.90
C PRO A 21 7.39 12.97 9.55
N PRO A 22 8.55 12.36 9.32
CA PRO A 22 8.59 10.94 8.94
C PRO A 22 7.89 10.01 9.91
N GLU A 23 7.99 10.26 11.20
CA GLU A 23 7.35 9.40 12.20
C GLU A 23 5.83 9.44 12.09
N ARG A 24 5.29 10.61 11.81
CA ARG A 24 3.83 10.74 11.67
C ARG A 24 3.34 10.00 10.43
N VAL A 25 4.06 10.13 9.32
CA VAL A 25 3.68 9.43 8.09
C VAL A 25 3.81 7.93 8.30
N TYR A 26 4.90 7.50 8.93
CA TYR A 26 5.12 6.10 9.25
C TYR A 26 3.98 5.53 10.09
N ASP A 27 3.59 6.25 11.15
CA ASP A 27 2.56 5.76 12.06
C ASP A 27 1.22 5.57 11.34
N ALA A 28 0.94 6.36 10.31
CA ALA A 28 -0.30 6.24 9.55
C ALA A 28 -0.38 4.94 8.76
N PHE A 29 0.74 4.29 8.49
CA PHE A 29 0.76 2.98 7.83
C PHE A 29 0.44 1.86 8.79
N LEU A 30 0.64 2.06 10.10
CA LEU A 30 0.51 0.98 11.07
C LEU A 30 -0.65 1.16 12.03
N ASP A 31 -1.37 2.26 11.94
CA ASP A 31 -2.58 2.48 12.72
C ASP A 31 -3.76 1.96 11.91
N PRO A 32 -4.50 0.94 12.40
CA PRO A 32 -5.56 0.33 11.59
C PRO A 32 -6.62 1.32 11.10
N GLU A 33 -7.02 2.26 11.95
CA GLU A 33 -8.05 3.23 11.57
C GLU A 33 -7.55 4.18 10.50
N MET A 34 -6.32 4.66 10.65
CA MET A 34 -5.75 5.56 9.67
C MET A 34 -5.51 4.83 8.35
N PHE A 35 -4.94 3.62 8.43
CA PHE A 35 -4.65 2.83 7.25
C PHE A 35 -5.92 2.58 6.44
N ALA A 36 -7.02 2.23 7.11
CA ALA A 36 -8.29 2.01 6.43
C ALA A 36 -8.84 3.28 5.78
N SER A 37 -8.47 4.45 6.29
CA SER A 37 -8.99 5.69 5.75
C SER A 37 -8.26 6.20 4.52
N TRP A 38 -6.97 5.84 4.34
CA TRP A 38 -6.23 6.36 3.20
C TRP A 38 -5.80 5.29 2.20
N TYR A 39 -5.69 4.03 2.63
CA TYR A 39 -5.15 2.99 1.77
C TYR A 39 -6.04 2.64 0.58
N PRO A 40 -7.38 2.51 0.74
CA PRO A 40 -8.19 2.20 -0.44
C PRO A 40 -8.22 3.37 -1.42
N PRO A 41 -8.11 3.07 -2.72
CA PRO A 41 -8.20 4.14 -3.72
C PRO A 41 -9.61 4.72 -3.77
N THR A 42 -9.75 5.85 -4.45
CA THR A 42 -11.05 6.49 -4.60
C THR A 42 -12.06 5.53 -5.21
N GLY A 43 -13.22 5.45 -4.61
CA GLY A 43 -14.29 4.53 -5.05
C GLY A 43 -14.36 3.26 -4.25
N TYR A 44 -13.47 3.09 -3.27
CA TYR A 44 -13.43 1.90 -2.44
C TYR A 44 -13.34 2.28 -0.97
N THR A 45 -13.79 1.36 -0.11
CA THR A 45 -13.60 1.47 1.33
C THR A 45 -12.88 0.21 1.79
N ALA A 46 -12.37 0.25 3.01
CA ALA A 46 -11.61 -0.88 3.54
C ALA A 46 -12.04 -1.22 4.95
N GLU A 47 -11.99 -2.51 5.23
CA GLU A 47 -12.16 -2.99 6.60
C GLU A 47 -10.88 -3.72 6.98
N VAL A 48 -10.22 -3.31 8.06
CA VAL A 48 -9.03 -3.98 8.56
C VAL A 48 -9.48 -5.01 9.59
N HIS A 49 -9.29 -6.29 9.27
CA HIS A 49 -9.70 -7.36 10.17
C HIS A 49 -8.72 -7.51 11.32
N HIS A 50 -7.44 -7.38 11.04
CA HIS A 50 -6.41 -7.29 12.06
C HIS A 50 -5.17 -6.63 11.46
N LEU A 51 -4.35 -6.08 12.31
CA LEU A 51 -3.08 -5.50 11.91
C LEU A 51 -2.15 -5.56 13.11
N GLU A 52 -1.10 -6.37 13.01
CA GLU A 52 -0.13 -6.56 14.07
C GLU A 52 1.15 -5.83 13.71
N PRO A 53 1.37 -4.62 14.20
CA PRO A 53 2.48 -3.78 13.73
C PRO A 53 3.81 -4.17 14.38
N GLU A 54 4.27 -5.36 14.10
CA GLU A 54 5.54 -5.86 14.60
C GLU A 54 6.13 -6.82 13.57
N VAL A 55 7.44 -6.96 13.58
CA VAL A 55 8.11 -7.87 12.66
C VAL A 55 7.62 -9.29 12.92
N GLY A 56 7.20 -9.96 11.87
CA GLY A 56 6.58 -11.27 11.99
C GLY A 56 5.09 -11.22 12.22
N GLY A 57 4.54 -10.04 12.50
CA GLY A 57 3.09 -9.88 12.62
C GLY A 57 2.43 -9.87 11.26
N THR A 58 1.12 -10.07 11.25
CA THR A 58 0.36 -10.14 9.98
C THR A 58 -0.72 -9.09 9.96
N TYR A 59 -1.26 -8.86 8.77
CA TYR A 59 -2.43 -8.02 8.62
C TYR A 59 -3.37 -8.66 7.61
N ARG A 60 -4.65 -8.33 7.71
CA ARG A 60 -5.65 -8.77 6.76
C ARG A 60 -6.71 -7.69 6.62
N MET A 61 -7.06 -7.35 5.40
CA MET A 61 -8.11 -6.36 5.17
C MET A 61 -8.89 -6.72 3.92
N THR A 62 -10.05 -6.10 3.77
CA THR A 62 -10.93 -6.29 2.62
C THR A 62 -11.27 -4.92 2.06
N PHE A 63 -11.16 -4.78 0.74
CA PHE A 63 -11.66 -3.60 0.03
C PHE A 63 -13.06 -3.91 -0.47
N TYR A 64 -13.95 -2.93 -0.34
CA TYR A 64 -15.32 -3.00 -0.84
C TYR A 64 -15.53 -1.86 -1.82
N GLY A 65 -16.31 -2.11 -2.88
CA GLY A 65 -16.71 -1.05 -3.79
C GLY A 65 -17.70 -0.12 -3.13
N ASP A 66 -17.54 1.18 -3.39
CA ASP A 66 -18.29 2.23 -2.73
C ASP A 66 -19.28 2.89 -3.68
N ALA A 67 -19.15 2.67 -4.99
CA ALA A 67 -20.05 3.23 -5.99
C ALA A 67 -20.99 2.15 -6.49
N ASP A 68 -22.14 2.57 -7.08
CA ASP A 68 -23.14 1.61 -7.53
C ASP A 68 -22.58 0.55 -8.48
N GLU A 69 -21.71 0.95 -9.40
CA GLU A 69 -21.16 -0.01 -10.36
C GLU A 69 -20.10 -0.90 -9.73
N LEU A 70 -19.67 -0.60 -8.51
CA LEU A 70 -18.69 -1.41 -7.78
C LEU A 70 -19.30 -2.06 -6.54
N ALA A 71 -20.63 -2.02 -6.42
CA ALA A 71 -21.30 -2.45 -5.19
C ALA A 71 -21.02 -3.91 -4.84
N ASP A 72 -20.73 -4.73 -5.83
CA ASP A 72 -20.46 -6.15 -5.58
C ASP A 72 -18.97 -6.45 -5.43
N PHE A 73 -18.12 -5.45 -5.53
CA PHE A 73 -16.68 -5.67 -5.43
C PHE A 73 -16.30 -5.96 -3.97
N GLU A 74 -15.55 -7.02 -3.79
CA GLU A 74 -15.02 -7.36 -2.48
C GLU A 74 -13.75 -8.17 -2.69
N GLN A 75 -12.62 -7.70 -2.17
CA GLN A 75 -11.36 -8.40 -2.32
C GLN A 75 -10.58 -8.32 -1.02
N SER A 76 -10.29 -9.48 -0.45
CA SER A 76 -9.48 -9.57 0.76
C SER A 76 -8.03 -9.83 0.40
N PHE A 77 -7.14 -9.33 1.22
CA PHE A 77 -5.71 -9.51 1.03
C PHE A 77 -4.99 -9.28 2.35
N GLY A 78 -3.74 -9.66 2.40
CA GLY A 78 -2.95 -9.48 3.59
C GLY A 78 -1.55 -10.01 3.42
N GLY A 79 -0.77 -9.96 4.50
CA GLY A 79 0.60 -10.40 4.45
C GLY A 79 1.29 -10.31 5.80
N THR A 80 2.61 -10.27 5.76
CA THR A 80 3.45 -10.30 6.95
C THR A 80 4.42 -9.13 6.93
N TYR A 81 4.61 -8.50 8.08
CA TYR A 81 5.62 -7.44 8.21
C TYR A 81 6.99 -8.06 8.35
N ARG A 82 7.91 -7.64 7.50
CA ARG A 82 9.28 -8.16 7.46
C ARG A 82 10.29 -7.23 8.10
N GLU A 83 10.06 -5.93 7.98
CA GLU A 83 10.96 -4.94 8.55
C GLU A 83 10.16 -3.72 8.97
N LEU A 84 10.40 -3.23 10.18
CA LEU A 84 9.75 -2.03 10.68
C LEU A 84 10.81 -1.17 11.35
N SER A 85 11.13 -0.04 10.72
CA SER A 85 12.12 0.91 11.23
C SER A 85 11.43 2.26 11.30
N ARG A 86 11.01 2.66 12.49
CA ARG A 86 10.13 3.81 12.65
C ARG A 86 10.71 5.07 12.04
N GLY A 87 9.93 5.68 11.15
CA GLY A 87 10.35 6.89 10.47
C GLY A 87 11.34 6.68 9.34
N GLU A 88 11.67 5.41 9.03
CA GLU A 88 12.68 5.11 8.01
C GLU A 88 12.20 4.13 6.96
N ARG A 89 11.61 2.99 7.37
CA ARG A 89 11.34 1.94 6.39
C ARG A 89 10.32 0.93 6.90
N ILE A 90 9.46 0.50 5.99
CA ILE A 90 8.53 -0.61 6.23
C ILE A 90 8.68 -1.57 5.05
N VAL A 91 8.84 -2.86 5.36
CA VAL A 91 8.82 -3.91 4.32
C VAL A 91 7.77 -4.92 4.74
N TYR A 92 6.84 -5.22 3.84
CA TYR A 92 5.83 -6.24 4.13
C TYR A 92 5.49 -6.99 2.85
N THR A 93 4.93 -8.17 3.02
CA THR A 93 4.42 -8.95 1.90
C THR A 93 2.93 -8.69 1.76
N ASP A 94 2.39 -9.03 0.59
CA ASP A 94 0.98 -8.80 0.31
C ASP A 94 0.54 -9.84 -0.71
N ALA A 95 -0.65 -10.40 -0.51
CA ALA A 95 -1.17 -11.39 -1.43
C ALA A 95 -2.69 -11.33 -1.41
N PHE A 96 -3.30 -11.46 -2.57
CA PHE A 96 -4.75 -11.48 -2.70
C PHE A 96 -5.28 -12.85 -2.34
N GLU A 97 -6.43 -12.89 -1.67
CA GLU A 97 -7.14 -14.15 -1.39
C GLU A 97 -8.03 -14.44 -2.59
N SER A 98 -7.50 -15.16 -3.54
CA SER A 98 -8.19 -15.42 -4.79
C SER A 98 -7.78 -16.79 -5.32
N ASP A 99 -8.75 -17.49 -5.93
CA ASP A 99 -8.50 -18.79 -6.57
C ASP A 99 -8.01 -18.62 -8.00
N GLU A 100 -8.03 -17.40 -8.53
CA GLU A 100 -7.59 -17.15 -9.90
C GLU A 100 -6.09 -17.25 -10.01
N PRO A 101 -5.57 -18.11 -10.91
CA PRO A 101 -4.11 -18.21 -11.06
C PRO A 101 -3.44 -16.89 -11.44
N THR A 102 -4.16 -16.03 -12.19
CA THR A 102 -3.60 -14.74 -12.60
C THR A 102 -3.53 -13.73 -11.47
N MET A 103 -4.19 -14.02 -10.34
CA MET A 103 -4.10 -13.19 -9.15
C MET A 103 -3.17 -13.81 -8.10
N ALA A 104 -2.59 -14.96 -8.38
CA ALA A 104 -1.75 -15.66 -7.41
C ALA A 104 -0.38 -15.02 -7.32
N GLY A 105 0.27 -15.22 -6.19
CA GLY A 105 1.64 -14.76 -5.98
C GLY A 105 1.73 -13.79 -4.84
N GLU A 106 2.88 -13.79 -4.18
CA GLU A 106 3.14 -12.90 -3.08
C GLU A 106 3.89 -11.68 -3.60
N MET A 107 3.41 -10.50 -3.26
CA MET A 107 4.08 -9.26 -3.58
C MET A 107 4.93 -8.83 -2.40
N THR A 108 5.97 -8.04 -2.65
CA THR A 108 6.76 -7.42 -1.61
C THR A 108 6.64 -5.91 -1.78
N VAL A 109 6.27 -5.24 -0.69
CA VAL A 109 6.12 -3.79 -0.69
C VAL A 109 7.17 -3.21 0.24
N THR A 110 7.97 -2.28 -0.30
CA THR A 110 8.99 -1.58 0.47
C THR A 110 8.64 -0.10 0.47
N ILE A 111 8.53 0.48 1.66
CA ILE A 111 8.19 1.89 1.80
C ILE A 111 9.33 2.55 2.56
N THR A 112 9.90 3.60 1.98
CA THR A 112 10.97 4.35 2.62
C THR A 112 10.50 5.78 2.92
N PHE A 113 11.02 6.33 4.00
CA PHE A 113 10.68 7.66 4.47
C PHE A 113 11.98 8.44 4.59
N VAL A 114 12.10 9.52 3.83
CA VAL A 114 13.31 10.33 3.86
C VAL A 114 12.92 11.76 4.18
N GLU A 115 13.50 12.29 5.24
CA GLU A 115 13.24 13.69 5.62
C GLU A 115 13.80 14.62 4.56
N VAL A 116 12.97 15.55 4.10
CA VAL A 116 13.38 16.56 3.11
C VAL A 116 12.95 17.92 3.63
N PRO A 117 13.43 19.02 3.04
CA PRO A 117 13.10 20.35 3.58
C PRO A 117 11.59 20.61 3.71
N ASP A 118 10.78 20.07 2.82
CA ASP A 118 9.33 20.31 2.83
C ASP A 118 8.56 19.25 3.60
N GLY A 119 9.22 18.28 4.22
CA GLY A 119 8.51 17.24 4.97
C GLY A 119 9.18 15.90 4.86
N THR A 120 8.46 14.93 4.29
CA THR A 120 8.97 13.58 4.12
C THR A 120 8.73 13.12 2.70
N GLU A 121 9.77 12.62 2.05
CA GLU A 121 9.57 11.95 0.76
C GLU A 121 9.29 10.49 1.04
N VAL A 122 8.09 10.05 0.65
CA VAL A 122 7.65 8.66 0.81
C VAL A 122 7.81 7.98 -0.54
N THR A 123 8.53 6.88 -0.58
CA THR A 123 8.70 6.10 -1.79
C THR A 123 8.16 4.71 -1.54
N VAL A 124 7.27 4.26 -2.42
CA VAL A 124 6.69 2.92 -2.37
C VAL A 124 7.22 2.14 -3.55
N HIS A 125 7.80 0.98 -3.29
CA HIS A 125 8.22 0.06 -4.34
C HIS A 125 7.48 -1.25 -4.13
N GLN A 126 6.71 -1.67 -5.13
CA GLN A 126 5.95 -2.91 -5.06
C GLN A 126 6.40 -3.82 -6.18
N GLU A 127 6.77 -5.05 -5.85
CA GLU A 127 7.23 -6.02 -6.84
C GLU A 127 6.45 -7.33 -6.69
N GLY A 128 6.49 -8.15 -7.72
CA GLY A 128 5.75 -9.41 -7.72
C GLY A 128 4.28 -9.22 -8.06
N ILE A 129 3.94 -8.18 -8.80
CA ILE A 129 2.54 -7.87 -9.11
C ILE A 129 1.93 -8.99 -9.96
N PRO A 130 0.73 -9.51 -9.58
CA PRO A 130 0.09 -10.59 -10.32
C PRO A 130 -0.20 -10.22 -11.78
N GLU A 131 -0.28 -11.24 -12.63
CA GLU A 131 -0.51 -11.04 -14.06
C GLU A 131 -1.77 -10.28 -14.37
N ALA A 132 -2.81 -10.48 -13.56
CA ALA A 132 -4.11 -9.84 -13.81
C ALA A 132 -4.07 -8.32 -13.60
N ILE A 133 -3.03 -7.80 -12.94
CA ILE A 133 -2.97 -6.38 -12.61
C ILE A 133 -1.89 -5.72 -13.45
N PRO A 134 -2.27 -4.83 -14.39
CA PRO A 134 -1.25 -4.08 -15.11
C PRO A 134 -0.45 -3.20 -14.15
N PRO A 135 0.87 -3.08 -14.34
CA PRO A 135 1.64 -2.20 -13.45
C PRO A 135 1.14 -0.75 -13.44
N SER A 136 0.57 -0.28 -14.56
CA SER A 136 0.02 1.08 -14.59
C SER A 136 -1.16 1.24 -13.64
N ASP A 137 -1.95 0.17 -13.43
CA ASP A 137 -3.05 0.23 -12.47
C ASP A 137 -2.52 0.28 -11.04
N ALA A 138 -1.48 -0.48 -10.75
CA ALA A 138 -0.86 -0.44 -9.43
C ALA A 138 -0.25 0.93 -9.16
N ASN A 139 0.37 1.52 -10.18
CA ASN A 139 0.93 2.87 -10.06
C ASN A 139 -0.16 3.89 -9.75
N ALA A 140 -1.28 3.81 -10.49
CA ALA A 140 -2.38 4.75 -10.28
C ALA A 140 -2.99 4.59 -8.90
N GLY A 141 -3.12 3.35 -8.43
CA GLY A 141 -3.66 3.08 -7.09
C GLY A 141 -2.78 3.66 -5.99
N TRP A 142 -1.47 3.45 -6.08
CA TRP A 142 -0.56 3.99 -5.08
C TRP A 142 -0.52 5.52 -5.13
N THR A 143 -0.55 6.10 -6.33
CA THR A 143 -0.57 7.56 -6.46
C THR A 143 -1.79 8.14 -5.78
N ASP A 144 -2.95 7.51 -5.99
CA ASP A 144 -4.20 7.96 -5.39
C ASP A 144 -4.15 7.80 -3.86
N SER A 145 -3.69 6.64 -3.39
CA SER A 145 -3.63 6.37 -1.96
C SER A 145 -2.68 7.33 -1.24
N LEU A 146 -1.52 7.60 -1.82
CA LEU A 146 -0.57 8.52 -1.20
C LEU A 146 -1.13 9.95 -1.19
N GLY A 147 -1.96 10.31 -2.16
CA GLY A 147 -2.62 11.61 -2.15
C GLY A 147 -3.57 11.74 -0.97
N THR A 148 -4.34 10.68 -0.70
CA THR A 148 -5.26 10.68 0.44
C THR A 148 -4.48 10.69 1.76
N LEU A 149 -3.40 9.92 1.82
CA LEU A 149 -2.53 9.91 3.00
C LEU A 149 -2.02 11.32 3.30
N ALA A 150 -1.57 12.03 2.27
CA ALA A 150 -1.08 13.38 2.45
C ALA A 150 -2.15 14.29 3.05
N GLU A 151 -3.38 14.19 2.55
CA GLU A 151 -4.47 15.01 3.07
C GLU A 151 -4.73 14.75 4.55
N ILE A 152 -4.65 13.48 4.94
CA ILE A 152 -4.96 13.10 6.32
C ILE A 152 -3.87 13.55 7.28
N VAL A 153 -2.61 13.29 6.94
CA VAL A 153 -1.53 13.60 7.90
C VAL A 153 -1.16 15.08 7.89
N GLU A 154 -1.35 15.77 6.77
CA GLU A 154 -1.07 17.21 6.73
C GLU A 154 -2.12 17.99 7.49
N ASP A 155 -3.36 17.54 7.46
CA ASP A 155 -4.44 18.22 8.18
C ASP A 155 -4.22 18.18 9.70
N VAL A 156 -3.57 17.15 10.20
CA VAL A 156 -3.35 17.01 11.64
C VAL A 156 -2.48 18.14 12.18
N ASP A 157 -1.67 18.74 11.31
CA ASP A 157 -0.81 19.83 11.72
C ASP A 157 -1.51 21.17 11.81
N ALA A 158 -2.67 21.25 11.28
CA ALA A 158 -3.40 22.54 11.22
C ALA A 158 -3.90 22.99 12.59
#